data_d8370724c809d6089da0ff12963e8208
#
_entry.id   d8370724c809d6089da0ff12963e8208
#
_cell.length_a   1.000
_cell.length_b   1.000
_cell.length_c   1.000
_cell.angle_alpha   90.00
_cell.angle_beta   90.00
_cell.angle_gamma   90.00
#
_symmetry.space_group_name_H-M   'P 1'
#
loop_
_entity.id
_entity.type
_entity.pdbx_description
1 polymer ?
#
loop_
_entity_poly.entity_id
_entity_poly.type
_entity_poly.pdbx_seq_one_letter_code
_entity_poly.pdbx_strand_id
1 'polypeptide(L)'
;MKWFAVAVLAMSFSSAAQAQLFFEADAVFLNRSGGIGGGSLISGSNSVSTSGLNTGYEPGYRLNFGAQLLEYQVDASFTQVSPWQDAISGGIPNIVILDDTAGIAIVDPGMLANRIVIPNGLFDASTLPAELSESERLRGGSVWSYTDRANYHDFEINMGTARDAAPWRFSVGYRHIQYDGRSRFALAGVFDAIDTDDAAVFGGITNDPNDALLSASFTDPKVGFTTLSGGGDFDAFDTMDGPDTLIYSSTGRADNALHGAQATFAMRLLDGAWVTLEGTAKAGLYQNNLRGSVTEGVVGTGNASLALQRSFVSKKVSAAFAGNLGLRAVISLTDYINLVGGYEVTFLSGIGLAGDQVHGLTTDLGTGMRVFDAVNTGDVVLHGGTAGLEVTW
;
A
#
# COMPACT_ATOMS: atom_id res chain seq x y z
N MET A 1 27.44 8.19 -4.12
CA MET A 1 28.91 8.10 -4.07
C MET A 1 29.50 7.33 -2.86
N LYS A 2 28.73 6.78 -1.94
CA LYS A 2 29.25 5.98 -0.80
C LYS A 2 29.35 4.47 -1.05
N TRP A 3 28.87 3.97 -2.16
CA TRP A 3 28.80 2.52 -2.48
C TRP A 3 30.04 1.98 -3.24
N PHE A 4 30.88 2.87 -3.77
CA PHE A 4 32.14 2.46 -4.43
C PHE A 4 33.23 1.97 -3.47
N ALA A 5 33.13 2.31 -2.19
CA ALA A 5 34.13 1.93 -1.19
C ALA A 5 34.06 0.46 -0.76
N VAL A 6 32.90 -0.20 -0.87
CA VAL A 6 32.76 -1.62 -0.48
C VAL A 6 33.31 -2.56 -1.56
N ALA A 7 33.18 -2.20 -2.84
CA ALA A 7 33.74 -2.97 -3.94
C ALA A 7 35.28 -2.94 -3.99
N VAL A 8 35.92 -1.85 -3.51
CA VAL A 8 37.37 -1.71 -3.48
C VAL A 8 37.99 -2.50 -2.34
N LEU A 9 37.30 -2.70 -1.22
CA LEU A 9 37.83 -3.50 -0.10
C LEU A 9 37.94 -4.99 -0.46
N ALA A 10 37.08 -5.51 -1.33
CA ALA A 10 37.13 -6.91 -1.78
C ALA A 10 38.34 -7.23 -2.68
N MET A 11 38.92 -6.22 -3.34
CA MET A 11 40.04 -6.42 -4.26
C MET A 11 41.44 -6.45 -3.59
N SER A 12 41.54 -6.13 -2.31
CA SER A 12 42.85 -6.07 -1.60
C SER A 12 43.29 -7.36 -0.90
N PHE A 13 42.50 -8.43 -0.97
CA PHE A 13 42.81 -9.72 -0.34
C PHE A 13 43.50 -10.74 -1.26
N SER A 14 44.08 -10.33 -2.36
CA SER A 14 44.50 -11.17 -3.48
C SER A 14 45.88 -11.86 -3.37
N SER A 15 46.45 -12.09 -2.19
CA SER A 15 47.81 -12.68 -2.19
C SER A 15 48.05 -13.97 -1.40
N ALA A 16 47.05 -14.61 -0.79
CA ALA A 16 47.28 -15.83 -0.02
C ALA A 16 46.21 -16.91 0.01
N ALA A 17 45.04 -16.66 -0.52
CA ALA A 17 43.95 -17.67 -0.62
C ALA A 17 43.45 -17.69 -2.07
N GLN A 18 43.21 -18.87 -2.64
CA GLN A 18 42.50 -18.99 -3.92
C GLN A 18 41.03 -18.55 -3.68
N ALA A 19 40.81 -17.24 -3.72
CA ALA A 19 39.47 -16.69 -3.65
C ALA A 19 38.83 -16.81 -5.02
N GLN A 20 37.77 -17.59 -5.14
CA GLN A 20 36.91 -17.59 -6.33
C GLN A 20 35.89 -16.47 -6.20
N LEU A 21 35.89 -15.55 -7.14
CA LEU A 21 34.90 -14.49 -7.21
C LEU A 21 33.76 -14.90 -8.13
N PHE A 22 32.56 -14.41 -7.87
CA PHE A 22 31.43 -14.56 -8.79
C PHE A 22 30.60 -13.27 -8.85
N PHE A 23 30.03 -13.06 -10.00
CA PHE A 23 29.05 -12.00 -10.26
C PHE A 23 27.87 -12.58 -11.06
N GLU A 24 26.66 -12.26 -10.64
CA GLU A 24 25.45 -12.68 -11.33
C GLU A 24 24.55 -11.47 -11.57
N ALA A 25 23.98 -11.38 -12.76
CA ALA A 25 23.01 -10.35 -13.12
C ALA A 25 21.78 -11.01 -13.74
N ASP A 26 20.64 -10.79 -13.10
CA ASP A 26 19.34 -11.35 -13.50
C ASP A 26 18.35 -10.27 -13.91
N ALA A 27 17.59 -10.54 -14.96
CA ALA A 27 16.28 -9.96 -15.14
C ALA A 27 15.29 -10.69 -14.23
N VAL A 28 14.45 -9.95 -13.53
CA VAL A 28 13.46 -10.46 -12.58
C VAL A 28 12.08 -10.04 -13.05
N PHE A 29 11.11 -10.94 -12.99
CA PHE A 29 9.72 -10.67 -13.34
C PHE A 29 8.84 -11.15 -12.17
N LEU A 30 8.42 -10.23 -11.32
CA LEU A 30 7.63 -10.55 -10.13
C LEU A 30 6.20 -10.05 -10.25
N ASN A 31 5.26 -10.91 -9.86
CA ASN A 31 3.87 -10.57 -9.61
C ASN A 31 3.69 -10.30 -8.12
N ARG A 32 2.81 -9.37 -7.80
CA ARG A 32 2.36 -9.08 -6.44
C ARG A 32 0.96 -9.68 -6.23
N SER A 33 0.87 -10.72 -5.41
CA SER A 33 -0.38 -11.33 -4.99
C SER A 33 -0.71 -10.93 -3.57
N GLY A 34 -1.93 -10.44 -3.35
CA GLY A 34 -2.31 -9.86 -2.06
C GLY A 34 -1.67 -8.49 -1.80
N GLY A 35 -1.76 -8.02 -0.57
CA GLY A 35 -1.06 -6.80 -0.16
C GLY A 35 -1.56 -5.51 -0.80
N ILE A 36 -2.79 -5.47 -1.27
CA ILE A 36 -3.39 -4.25 -1.81
C ILE A 36 -4.00 -3.44 -0.68
N GLY A 37 -4.54 -4.10 0.35
CA GLY A 37 -5.24 -3.45 1.46
C GLY A 37 -6.58 -2.86 1.05
N GLY A 38 -7.25 -2.21 1.98
CA GLY A 38 -8.48 -1.45 1.74
C GLY A 38 -9.77 -2.26 1.64
N GLY A 39 -9.74 -3.56 1.44
CA GLY A 39 -10.90 -4.46 1.48
C GLY A 39 -12.10 -3.98 0.66
N SER A 40 -13.21 -3.69 1.32
CA SER A 40 -14.42 -3.14 0.70
C SER A 40 -14.30 -1.62 0.58
N LEU A 41 -14.35 -1.11 -0.64
CA LEU A 41 -14.34 0.34 -0.94
C LEU A 41 -15.76 0.92 -0.83
N ILE A 42 -16.73 0.18 -1.31
CA ILE A 42 -18.14 0.56 -1.31
C ILE A 42 -18.94 -0.65 -0.84
N SER A 43 -19.79 -0.46 0.15
CA SER A 43 -20.63 -1.50 0.72
C SER A 43 -22.06 -1.31 0.25
N GLY A 44 -22.79 -2.40 0.04
CA GLY A 44 -24.20 -2.36 -0.34
C GLY A 44 -24.57 -3.34 -1.44
N SER A 45 -25.64 -3.08 -2.15
CA SER A 45 -26.15 -3.94 -3.22
C SER A 45 -25.19 -4.09 -4.41
N ASN A 46 -24.34 -3.08 -4.64
CA ASN A 46 -23.27 -3.08 -5.63
C ASN A 46 -21.94 -2.89 -4.93
N SER A 47 -21.56 -3.82 -4.06
CA SER A 47 -20.31 -3.74 -3.33
C SER A 47 -19.13 -3.75 -4.28
N VAL A 48 -18.16 -2.86 -4.03
CA VAL A 48 -16.89 -2.76 -4.75
C VAL A 48 -15.76 -3.06 -3.79
N SER A 49 -14.87 -3.93 -4.19
CA SER A 49 -13.70 -4.28 -3.40
C SER A 49 -12.41 -4.15 -4.21
N THR A 50 -11.30 -4.06 -3.50
CA THR A 50 -9.96 -4.06 -4.11
C THR A 50 -9.57 -5.39 -4.76
N SER A 51 -10.38 -6.45 -4.58
CA SER A 51 -10.12 -7.79 -5.14
C SER A 51 -10.13 -7.83 -6.68
N GLY A 52 -10.68 -6.80 -7.33
CA GLY A 52 -10.64 -6.66 -8.79
C GLY A 52 -9.30 -6.18 -9.35
N LEU A 53 -8.38 -5.74 -8.50
CA LEU A 53 -7.05 -5.30 -8.92
C LEU A 53 -6.17 -6.50 -9.29
N ASN A 54 -5.47 -6.38 -10.41
CA ASN A 54 -4.52 -7.37 -10.89
C ASN A 54 -3.25 -6.65 -11.36
N THR A 55 -2.24 -6.62 -10.50
CA THR A 55 -1.00 -5.87 -10.74
C THR A 55 -0.07 -6.51 -11.77
N GLY A 56 -0.34 -7.73 -12.24
CA GLY A 56 0.49 -8.37 -13.25
C GLY A 56 1.92 -8.67 -12.81
N TYR A 57 2.76 -9.04 -13.81
CA TYR A 57 4.19 -9.24 -13.63
C TYR A 57 4.93 -7.96 -14.01
N GLU A 58 5.72 -7.44 -13.07
CA GLU A 58 6.55 -6.26 -13.31
C GLU A 58 8.02 -6.65 -13.46
N PRO A 59 8.73 -6.05 -14.43
CA PRO A 59 10.14 -6.31 -14.63
C PRO A 59 11.00 -5.63 -13.56
N GLY A 60 12.12 -6.25 -13.28
CA GLY A 60 13.14 -5.74 -12.38
C GLY A 60 14.51 -6.32 -12.72
N TYR A 61 15.45 -6.08 -11.85
CA TYR A 61 16.78 -6.67 -11.95
C TYR A 61 17.31 -7.08 -10.58
N ARG A 62 18.19 -8.07 -10.59
CA ARG A 62 18.97 -8.51 -9.43
C ARG A 62 20.44 -8.55 -9.78
N LEU A 63 21.26 -8.06 -8.89
CA LEU A 63 22.72 -8.14 -8.97
C LEU A 63 23.22 -8.88 -7.73
N ASN A 64 23.97 -9.95 -7.95
CA ASN A 64 24.65 -10.69 -6.90
C ASN A 64 26.15 -10.60 -7.12
N PHE A 65 26.87 -10.39 -6.05
CA PHE A 65 28.33 -10.39 -6.04
C PHE A 65 28.82 -11.16 -4.82
N GLY A 66 29.80 -12.03 -4.98
CA GLY A 66 30.33 -12.78 -3.86
C GLY A 66 31.74 -13.29 -4.07
N ALA A 67 32.29 -13.77 -2.97
CA ALA A 67 33.61 -14.38 -2.88
C ALA A 67 33.54 -15.68 -2.09
N GLN A 68 34.14 -16.71 -2.63
CA GLN A 68 34.35 -17.97 -1.92
C GLN A 68 35.80 -18.01 -1.42
N LEU A 69 35.95 -18.23 -0.12
CA LEU A 69 37.23 -18.31 0.58
C LEU A 69 37.29 -19.64 1.33
N LEU A 70 38.00 -20.61 0.79
CA LEU A 70 38.07 -21.97 1.35
C LEU A 70 36.65 -22.60 1.47
N GLU A 71 36.22 -22.89 2.69
CA GLU A 71 34.92 -23.51 2.99
C GLU A 71 33.78 -22.49 3.24
N TYR A 72 34.09 -21.19 3.12
CA TYR A 72 33.15 -20.10 3.39
C TYR A 72 32.87 -19.29 2.13
N GLN A 73 31.67 -18.76 2.06
CA GLN A 73 31.23 -17.83 1.04
C GLN A 73 30.64 -16.59 1.71
N VAL A 74 30.96 -15.41 1.16
CA VAL A 74 30.32 -14.15 1.47
C VAL A 74 29.71 -13.62 0.19
N ASP A 75 28.45 -13.22 0.23
CA ASP A 75 27.74 -12.65 -0.92
C ASP A 75 26.90 -11.44 -0.52
N ALA A 76 26.72 -10.54 -1.47
CA ALA A 76 25.81 -9.41 -1.39
C ALA A 76 24.87 -9.44 -2.60
N SER A 77 23.61 -9.15 -2.35
CA SER A 77 22.58 -9.13 -3.37
C SER A 77 21.78 -7.82 -3.30
N PHE A 78 21.41 -7.31 -4.45
CA PHE A 78 20.51 -6.16 -4.58
C PHE A 78 19.45 -6.50 -5.62
N THR A 79 18.17 -6.36 -5.26
CA THR A 79 17.02 -6.56 -6.14
C THR A 79 16.18 -5.28 -6.18
N GLN A 80 15.78 -4.88 -7.37
CA GLN A 80 14.82 -3.80 -7.59
C GLN A 80 13.80 -4.23 -8.62
N VAL A 81 12.53 -3.98 -8.34
CA VAL A 81 11.41 -4.27 -9.25
C VAL A 81 10.74 -2.95 -9.63
N SER A 82 10.32 -2.83 -10.87
CA SER A 82 9.49 -1.71 -11.34
C SER A 82 8.20 -1.63 -10.53
N PRO A 83 7.64 -0.44 -10.35
CA PRO A 83 6.43 -0.29 -9.53
C PRO A 83 5.25 -1.08 -10.10
N TRP A 84 4.65 -1.93 -9.30
CA TRP A 84 3.31 -2.44 -9.60
C TRP A 84 2.32 -1.29 -9.53
N GLN A 85 1.45 -1.21 -10.51
CA GLN A 85 0.38 -0.22 -10.54
C GLN A 85 -0.84 -0.81 -11.20
N ASP A 86 -2.01 -0.62 -10.59
CA ASP A 86 -3.27 -0.98 -11.16
C ASP A 86 -4.37 0.02 -10.77
N ALA A 87 -5.44 0.05 -11.55
CA ALA A 87 -6.56 0.93 -11.33
C ALA A 87 -7.87 0.26 -11.73
N ILE A 88 -8.88 0.45 -10.89
CA ILE A 88 -10.26 0.08 -11.16
C ILE A 88 -11.14 1.30 -11.04
N SER A 89 -12.19 1.35 -11.85
CA SER A 89 -13.17 2.44 -11.80
C SER A 89 -14.54 1.95 -12.24
N GLY A 90 -15.56 2.67 -11.86
CA GLY A 90 -16.93 2.34 -12.23
C GLY A 90 -17.92 3.45 -11.91
N GLY A 91 -19.17 3.22 -12.27
CA GLY A 91 -20.31 4.04 -11.88
C GLY A 91 -21.18 3.29 -10.90
N ILE A 92 -21.75 3.98 -9.94
CA ILE A 92 -22.73 3.46 -9.00
C ILE A 92 -23.90 4.41 -8.91
N PRO A 93 -25.12 3.94 -9.13
CA PRO A 93 -26.31 4.73 -8.89
C PRO A 93 -26.55 4.88 -7.38
N ASN A 94 -26.90 6.05 -6.93
CA ASN A 94 -27.37 6.33 -5.58
C ASN A 94 -26.41 5.87 -4.47
N ILE A 95 -25.36 6.62 -4.22
CA ILE A 95 -24.44 6.40 -3.11
C ILE A 95 -24.92 7.21 -1.91
N VAL A 96 -25.04 6.57 -0.77
CA VAL A 96 -25.23 7.21 0.52
C VAL A 96 -23.89 7.31 1.22
N ILE A 97 -23.53 8.51 1.62
CA ILE A 97 -22.34 8.78 2.43
C ILE A 97 -22.76 8.71 3.90
N LEU A 98 -22.20 7.78 4.65
CA LEU A 98 -22.45 7.64 6.08
C LEU A 98 -21.26 8.17 6.87
N ASP A 99 -21.54 8.93 7.90
CA ASP A 99 -20.57 9.28 8.90
C ASP A 99 -20.48 8.17 9.97
N ASP A 100 -19.26 7.70 10.26
CA ASP A 100 -18.99 6.65 11.26
C ASP A 100 -18.91 7.19 12.70
N THR A 101 -18.93 8.52 12.90
CA THR A 101 -18.67 9.09 14.23
C THR A 101 -19.78 8.91 15.24
N ALA A 102 -21.00 8.76 14.82
CA ALA A 102 -22.14 8.76 15.73
C ALA A 102 -22.52 7.36 16.26
N GLY A 103 -21.93 6.28 15.74
CA GLY A 103 -22.36 4.91 16.07
C GLY A 103 -23.84 4.65 15.74
N ILE A 104 -24.49 5.58 15.09
CA ILE A 104 -25.88 5.52 14.69
C ILE A 104 -25.91 5.09 13.23
N ALA A 105 -26.03 3.81 13.01
CA ALA A 105 -26.47 3.32 11.71
C ALA A 105 -27.92 3.79 11.53
N ILE A 106 -28.10 4.93 10.89
CA ILE A 106 -29.43 5.32 10.42
C ILE A 106 -29.73 4.42 9.24
N VAL A 107 -30.41 3.35 9.54
CA VAL A 107 -30.93 2.44 8.54
C VAL A 107 -32.30 2.97 8.17
N ASP A 108 -32.37 3.68 7.05
CA ASP A 108 -33.65 3.78 6.36
C ASP A 108 -34.01 2.38 5.84
N PRO A 109 -34.99 1.69 6.42
CA PRO A 109 -35.33 0.31 6.06
C PRO A 109 -35.87 0.17 4.63
N GLY A 110 -36.10 1.27 3.92
CA GLY A 110 -36.67 1.28 2.56
C GLY A 110 -35.67 1.40 1.44
N MET A 111 -34.39 1.69 1.73
CA MET A 111 -33.40 1.94 0.68
C MET A 111 -32.21 0.98 0.75
N LEU A 112 -32.16 0.05 -0.18
CA LEU A 112 -30.98 -0.74 -0.52
C LEU A 112 -29.92 0.16 -1.21
N ALA A 113 -29.55 1.25 -0.57
CA ALA A 113 -28.56 2.17 -1.10
C ALA A 113 -27.16 1.59 -0.99
N ASN A 114 -26.33 1.87 -1.97
CA ASN A 114 -24.89 1.65 -1.88
C ASN A 114 -24.31 2.61 -0.85
N ARG A 115 -23.46 2.11 0.02
CA ARG A 115 -22.92 2.87 1.14
C ARG A 115 -21.41 3.04 1.00
N ILE A 116 -20.96 4.26 1.11
CA ILE A 116 -19.57 4.57 1.42
C ILE A 116 -19.54 4.98 2.87
N VAL A 117 -18.83 4.22 3.67
CA VAL A 117 -18.42 4.69 4.98
C VAL A 117 -17.18 5.54 4.74
N ILE A 118 -17.34 6.85 4.79
CA ILE A 118 -16.20 7.75 4.86
C ILE A 118 -15.73 7.67 6.31
N PRO A 119 -14.55 7.07 6.57
CA PRO A 119 -14.07 6.98 7.92
C PRO A 119 -13.97 8.39 8.47
N ASN A 120 -14.77 8.64 9.48
CA ASN A 120 -14.54 9.70 10.42
C ASN A 120 -14.85 11.14 10.01
N GLY A 121 -16.12 11.47 9.94
CA GLY A 121 -16.56 12.82 10.21
C GLY A 121 -16.31 13.84 9.11
N LEU A 122 -16.63 13.49 7.87
CA LEU A 122 -17.00 14.55 6.93
C LEU A 122 -18.27 15.28 7.44
N PHE A 123 -19.12 14.53 8.11
CA PHE A 123 -20.41 14.99 8.62
C PHE A 123 -20.53 14.55 10.07
N ASP A 124 -20.17 15.42 11.00
CA ASP A 124 -20.26 15.14 12.43
C ASP A 124 -21.69 15.40 12.92
N ALA A 125 -22.51 14.35 12.87
CA ALA A 125 -23.86 14.39 13.43
C ALA A 125 -23.90 14.69 14.94
N SER A 126 -22.78 14.65 15.66
CA SER A 126 -22.74 14.96 17.09
C SER A 126 -22.86 16.45 17.40
N THR A 127 -22.67 17.32 16.42
CA THR A 127 -22.82 18.77 16.56
C THR A 127 -24.17 19.28 16.04
N LEU A 128 -24.90 18.40 15.35
CA LEU A 128 -26.23 18.75 14.83
C LEU A 128 -27.30 18.46 15.88
N PRO A 129 -28.38 19.28 15.95
CA PRO A 129 -29.53 18.93 16.75
C PRO A 129 -30.03 17.54 16.37
N ALA A 130 -30.58 16.79 17.33
CA ALA A 130 -31.04 15.40 17.15
C ALA A 130 -32.07 15.19 16.01
N GLU A 131 -32.48 16.25 15.38
CA GLU A 131 -33.46 16.29 14.28
C GLU A 131 -32.80 16.21 12.88
N LEU A 132 -31.46 16.37 12.79
CA LEU A 132 -30.73 16.34 11.51
C LEU A 132 -29.92 15.04 11.36
N SER A 133 -30.56 13.91 11.60
CA SER A 133 -29.98 12.60 11.30
C SER A 133 -30.15 12.27 9.82
N GLU A 134 -29.54 13.07 8.93
CA GLU A 134 -29.78 12.95 7.51
C GLU A 134 -28.73 12.14 6.79
N SER A 135 -29.20 11.24 5.96
CA SER A 135 -28.37 10.50 5.02
C SER A 135 -28.19 11.33 3.76
N GLU A 136 -26.99 11.81 3.53
CA GLU A 136 -26.68 12.52 2.30
C GLU A 136 -26.57 11.56 1.13
N ARG A 137 -27.10 11.92 0.01
CA ARG A 137 -27.18 11.07 -1.18
C ARG A 137 -26.47 11.74 -2.35
N LEU A 138 -25.63 10.98 -3.02
CA LEU A 138 -25.17 11.33 -4.35
C LEU A 138 -26.13 10.70 -5.35
N ARG A 139 -26.95 11.54 -6.01
CA ARG A 139 -27.87 11.12 -7.05
C ARG A 139 -27.23 11.13 -8.43
N GLY A 140 -27.82 10.39 -9.36
CA GLY A 140 -27.59 10.59 -10.78
C GLY A 140 -26.30 10.03 -11.34
N GLY A 141 -25.78 8.94 -10.82
CA GLY A 141 -24.63 8.27 -11.43
C GLY A 141 -23.30 8.79 -10.93
N SER A 142 -22.97 8.43 -9.70
CA SER A 142 -21.63 8.69 -9.16
C SER A 142 -20.59 7.82 -9.86
N VAL A 143 -19.43 8.40 -10.11
CA VAL A 143 -18.26 7.70 -10.64
C VAL A 143 -17.21 7.58 -9.56
N TRP A 144 -16.60 6.42 -9.48
CA TRP A 144 -15.53 6.16 -8.53
C TRP A 144 -14.31 5.60 -9.23
N SER A 145 -13.15 5.80 -8.64
CA SER A 145 -11.90 5.18 -9.07
C SER A 145 -11.05 4.79 -7.85
N TYR A 146 -10.34 3.69 -7.98
CA TYR A 146 -9.32 3.29 -7.02
C TYR A 146 -8.05 2.94 -7.77
N THR A 147 -6.93 3.48 -7.30
CA THR A 147 -5.60 3.18 -7.83
C THR A 147 -4.72 2.68 -6.72
N ASP A 148 -3.90 1.68 -7.01
CA ASP A 148 -2.90 1.17 -6.09
C ASP A 148 -1.54 1.10 -6.79
N ARG A 149 -0.48 1.43 -6.04
CA ARG A 149 0.90 1.37 -6.50
C ARG A 149 1.80 0.90 -5.37
N ALA A 150 2.75 0.01 -5.69
CA ALA A 150 3.77 -0.42 -4.74
C ALA A 150 5.14 -0.49 -5.40
N ASN A 151 6.18 -0.25 -4.59
CA ASN A 151 7.60 -0.38 -4.98
C ASN A 151 8.28 -1.40 -4.06
N TYR A 152 9.27 -2.11 -4.60
CA TYR A 152 10.04 -3.09 -3.85
C TYR A 152 11.53 -2.95 -4.15
N HIS A 153 12.33 -2.85 -3.09
CA HIS A 153 13.79 -2.91 -3.11
C HIS A 153 14.26 -3.85 -2.01
N ASP A 154 15.30 -4.61 -2.31
CA ASP A 154 15.85 -5.59 -1.39
C ASP A 154 17.38 -5.59 -1.47
N PHE A 155 18.01 -5.57 -0.33
CA PHE A 155 19.46 -5.66 -0.20
C PHE A 155 19.82 -6.68 0.88
N GLU A 156 20.71 -7.61 0.55
CA GLU A 156 21.16 -8.67 1.44
C GLU A 156 22.68 -8.75 1.49
N ILE A 157 23.22 -9.11 2.64
CA ILE A 157 24.61 -9.58 2.78
C ILE A 157 24.56 -10.86 3.59
N ASN A 158 25.11 -11.95 3.05
CA ASN A 158 25.11 -13.25 3.67
C ASN A 158 26.53 -13.79 3.82
N MET A 159 26.74 -14.62 4.84
CA MET A 159 27.94 -15.41 5.07
C MET A 159 27.56 -16.82 5.43
N GLY A 160 28.17 -17.79 4.81
CA GLY A 160 27.85 -19.21 5.04
C GLY A 160 28.87 -20.17 4.47
N THR A 161 28.46 -21.42 4.31
CA THR A 161 29.27 -22.47 3.71
C THR A 161 29.40 -22.25 2.19
N ALA A 162 30.57 -22.58 1.64
CA ALA A 162 30.83 -22.48 0.21
C ALA A 162 29.94 -23.44 -0.62
N ARG A 163 29.67 -23.04 -1.87
CA ARG A 163 28.84 -23.84 -2.80
C ARG A 163 29.33 -25.26 -3.00
N ASP A 164 30.65 -25.44 -3.06
CA ASP A 164 31.27 -26.71 -3.44
C ASP A 164 31.61 -27.61 -2.24
N ALA A 165 31.45 -27.09 -1.01
CA ALA A 165 31.81 -27.82 0.21
C ALA A 165 30.87 -29.02 0.50
N ALA A 166 29.57 -28.91 0.13
CA ALA A 166 28.58 -29.94 0.37
C ALA A 166 27.39 -29.80 -0.59
N PRO A 167 26.55 -30.83 -0.77
CA PRO A 167 25.30 -30.73 -1.55
C PRO A 167 24.28 -29.81 -0.90
N TRP A 168 24.47 -29.41 0.32
CA TRP A 168 23.67 -28.42 1.04
C TRP A 168 24.57 -27.30 1.59
N ARG A 169 24.01 -26.14 1.76
CA ARG A 169 24.67 -24.99 2.37
C ARG A 169 23.75 -24.25 3.30
N PHE A 170 24.36 -23.61 4.28
CA PHE A 170 23.67 -22.77 5.24
C PHE A 170 24.38 -21.43 5.30
N SER A 171 23.63 -20.35 5.30
CA SER A 171 24.17 -19.01 5.52
C SER A 171 23.27 -18.22 6.46
N VAL A 172 23.88 -17.25 7.10
CA VAL A 172 23.22 -16.22 7.90
C VAL A 172 23.58 -14.85 7.35
N GLY A 173 22.70 -13.90 7.48
CA GLY A 173 22.97 -12.59 6.93
C GLY A 173 22.08 -11.49 7.48
N TYR A 174 22.40 -10.30 7.01
CA TYR A 174 21.57 -9.11 7.18
C TYR A 174 20.80 -8.85 5.91
N ARG A 175 19.53 -8.45 6.07
CA ARG A 175 18.68 -8.06 4.95
C ARG A 175 17.96 -6.76 5.27
N HIS A 176 17.89 -5.90 4.26
CA HIS A 176 17.11 -4.68 4.26
C HIS A 176 16.09 -4.73 3.12
N ILE A 177 14.81 -4.67 3.49
CA ILE A 177 13.70 -4.64 2.53
C ILE A 177 13.00 -3.30 2.65
N GLN A 178 12.79 -2.64 1.52
CA GLN A 178 11.94 -1.47 1.40
C GLN A 178 10.73 -1.83 0.57
N TYR A 179 9.53 -1.66 1.17
CA TYR A 179 8.25 -1.89 0.51
C TYR A 179 7.36 -0.67 0.74
N ASP A 180 7.18 0.13 -0.31
CA ASP A 180 6.43 1.38 -0.24
C ASP A 180 5.17 1.27 -1.07
N GLY A 181 4.04 1.73 -0.51
CA GLY A 181 2.75 1.69 -1.16
C GLY A 181 2.05 3.04 -1.16
N ARG A 182 1.25 3.25 -2.19
CA ARG A 182 0.31 4.37 -2.29
C ARG A 182 -0.99 3.89 -2.90
N SER A 183 -2.10 4.17 -2.23
CA SER A 183 -3.45 3.94 -2.74
C SER A 183 -4.21 5.25 -2.81
N ARG A 184 -5.12 5.37 -3.77
CA ARG A 184 -6.01 6.52 -3.88
C ARG A 184 -7.40 6.03 -4.28
N PHE A 185 -8.37 6.38 -3.46
CA PHE A 185 -9.78 6.31 -3.78
C PHE A 185 -10.29 7.70 -4.16
N ALA A 186 -11.11 7.80 -5.18
CA ALA A 186 -11.80 9.02 -5.53
C ALA A 186 -13.25 8.69 -5.89
N LEU A 187 -14.15 9.56 -5.49
CA LEU A 187 -15.57 9.50 -5.77
C LEU A 187 -16.01 10.88 -6.25
N ALA A 188 -16.76 10.93 -7.35
CA ALA A 188 -17.37 12.15 -7.83
C ALA A 188 -18.84 11.88 -8.14
N GLY A 189 -19.71 12.81 -7.77
CA GLY A 189 -21.14 12.68 -8.04
C GLY A 189 -21.85 14.02 -7.84
N VAL A 190 -23.07 14.06 -8.30
CA VAL A 190 -23.98 15.15 -8.01
C VAL A 190 -24.49 14.97 -6.59
N PHE A 191 -24.25 15.98 -5.76
CA PHE A 191 -24.70 16.00 -4.40
C PHE A 191 -26.14 16.50 -4.37
N ASP A 192 -27.03 15.73 -3.78
CA ASP A 192 -28.41 16.07 -3.60
C ASP A 192 -28.76 15.71 -2.17
N ALA A 193 -28.81 16.68 -1.32
CA ALA A 193 -29.30 16.53 0.02
C ALA A 193 -30.79 16.19 -0.05
N ILE A 194 -31.17 15.15 0.62
CA ILE A 194 -32.58 14.91 0.88
C ILE A 194 -32.85 15.55 2.23
N ASP A 195 -33.31 16.75 2.15
CA ASP A 195 -34.01 17.35 3.26
C ASP A 195 -35.39 16.71 3.33
N THR A 196 -35.56 15.81 4.28
CA THR A 196 -36.87 15.23 4.57
C THR A 196 -37.73 16.18 5.38
N ASP A 197 -37.14 17.17 6.00
CA ASP A 197 -37.84 18.10 6.88
C ASP A 197 -38.34 19.33 6.16
N ASP A 198 -37.68 19.81 5.13
CA ASP A 198 -38.07 21.01 4.40
C ASP A 198 -39.43 20.89 3.72
N ALA A 199 -39.76 19.74 3.20
CA ALA A 199 -41.03 19.54 2.52
C ALA A 199 -42.25 19.48 3.48
N ALA A 200 -42.03 19.11 4.74
CA ALA A 200 -43.11 18.78 5.67
C ALA A 200 -43.29 19.81 6.78
N VAL A 201 -42.24 20.48 7.24
CA VAL A 201 -42.27 21.30 8.46
C VAL A 201 -42.18 22.80 8.17
N PHE A 202 -41.41 23.22 7.20
CA PHE A 202 -41.11 24.64 7.03
C PHE A 202 -41.80 25.33 5.83
N GLY A 203 -42.55 24.62 5.06
CA GLY A 203 -43.46 25.23 4.06
C GLY A 203 -42.74 26.09 3.01
N GLY A 204 -41.54 25.71 2.58
CA GLY A 204 -40.81 26.39 1.50
C GLY A 204 -39.97 27.59 1.97
N ILE A 205 -39.35 27.50 3.11
CA ILE A 205 -38.31 28.46 3.54
C ILE A 205 -37.00 28.07 2.89
N THR A 206 -36.59 28.85 1.93
CA THR A 206 -35.45 28.67 1.04
C THR A 206 -34.12 29.13 1.64
N ASN A 207 -34.04 29.41 2.91
CA ASN A 207 -32.82 29.74 3.65
C ASN A 207 -32.89 29.06 5.00
N ASP A 208 -32.49 27.81 5.08
CA ASP A 208 -32.27 27.20 6.37
C ASP A 208 -31.01 27.80 6.99
N PRO A 209 -31.10 28.41 8.21
CA PRO A 209 -29.92 28.86 8.91
C PRO A 209 -28.94 27.74 9.29
N ASN A 210 -29.33 26.47 9.07
CA ASN A 210 -28.51 25.30 9.28
C ASN A 210 -27.53 25.02 8.12
N ASP A 211 -27.77 25.53 6.93
CA ASP A 211 -26.87 25.41 5.77
C ASP A 211 -25.49 26.02 6.08
N ALA A 212 -25.45 27.09 6.85
CA ALA A 212 -24.22 27.69 7.35
C ALA A 212 -23.46 26.76 8.35
N LEU A 213 -24.12 25.79 8.95
CA LEU A 213 -23.52 24.89 9.93
C LEU A 213 -22.67 23.80 9.29
N LEU A 214 -22.99 23.32 8.08
CA LEU A 214 -22.19 22.33 7.38
C LEU A 214 -20.81 22.88 7.00
N SER A 215 -20.73 24.08 6.46
CA SER A 215 -19.44 24.71 6.18
C SER A 215 -18.62 24.95 7.44
N ALA A 216 -19.26 25.29 8.54
CA ALA A 216 -18.62 25.45 9.85
C ALA A 216 -18.18 24.11 10.46
N SER A 217 -18.91 23.00 10.22
CA SER A 217 -18.55 21.67 10.75
C SER A 217 -17.29 21.12 10.09
N PHE A 218 -17.06 21.33 8.81
CA PHE A 218 -15.84 20.89 8.12
C PHE A 218 -14.57 21.55 8.66
N THR A 219 -14.66 22.79 9.14
CA THR A 219 -13.53 23.54 9.69
C THR A 219 -13.39 23.38 11.20
N ASP A 220 -14.25 22.60 11.86
CA ASP A 220 -14.08 22.25 13.28
C ASP A 220 -12.69 21.62 13.48
N PRO A 221 -11.88 22.13 14.41
CA PRO A 221 -10.59 21.55 14.76
C PRO A 221 -10.65 20.05 15.10
N LYS A 222 -11.79 19.55 15.57
CA LYS A 222 -12.00 18.12 15.84
C LYS A 222 -12.05 17.29 14.56
N VAL A 223 -12.64 17.81 13.49
CA VAL A 223 -12.70 17.17 12.18
C VAL A 223 -11.37 17.27 11.43
N GLY A 224 -10.63 18.37 11.64
CA GLY A 224 -9.25 18.55 11.18
C GLY A 224 -9.10 18.93 9.73
N PHE A 225 -10.17 19.30 9.01
CA PHE A 225 -10.05 19.85 7.66
C PHE A 225 -9.58 21.30 7.70
N THR A 226 -8.77 21.66 6.72
CA THR A 226 -8.35 23.03 6.44
C THR A 226 -8.85 23.47 5.08
N THR A 227 -9.38 24.68 4.99
CA THR A 227 -9.78 25.27 3.72
C THR A 227 -8.54 25.60 2.90
N LEU A 228 -8.44 25.05 1.69
CA LEU A 228 -7.38 25.34 0.72
C LEU A 228 -7.75 26.52 -0.18
N SER A 229 -9.01 26.59 -0.58
CA SER A 229 -9.53 27.68 -1.41
C SER A 229 -11.05 27.75 -1.28
N GLY A 230 -11.59 28.90 -1.57
CA GLY A 230 -13.02 29.16 -1.47
C GLY A 230 -13.37 29.83 -0.13
N GLY A 231 -14.42 30.56 -0.11
CA GLY A 231 -14.94 31.33 1.02
C GLY A 231 -16.33 31.79 0.65
N GLY A 232 -17.28 30.90 0.67
CA GLY A 232 -18.69 31.12 0.51
C GLY A 232 -19.41 29.96 1.15
N ASP A 233 -20.66 30.08 1.38
CA ASP A 233 -21.48 28.98 1.83
C ASP A 233 -21.40 27.89 0.76
N PHE A 234 -20.85 26.74 1.15
CA PHE A 234 -21.04 25.52 0.40
C PHE A 234 -22.47 25.10 0.72
N ASP A 235 -23.35 25.63 -0.08
CA ASP A 235 -24.77 25.39 0.02
C ASP A 235 -25.09 24.10 -0.74
N ALA A 236 -24.86 23.00 -0.08
CA ALA A 236 -25.24 21.71 -0.61
C ALA A 236 -26.78 21.55 -0.72
N PHE A 237 -27.50 22.47 -0.13
CA PHE A 237 -28.94 22.43 0.09
C PHE A 237 -29.73 23.49 -0.66
N ASP A 238 -29.08 24.41 -1.38
CA ASP A 238 -29.81 25.43 -2.12
C ASP A 238 -30.48 24.81 -3.36
N THR A 239 -31.78 24.54 -3.22
CA THR A 239 -32.64 24.10 -4.32
C THR A 239 -32.80 25.12 -5.42
N MET A 240 -32.38 26.38 -5.24
CA MET A 240 -32.57 27.43 -6.23
C MET A 240 -31.50 27.45 -7.30
N ASP A 241 -30.28 27.02 -7.02
CA ASP A 241 -29.14 27.23 -7.90
C ASP A 241 -28.72 25.94 -8.69
N GLY A 242 -29.33 24.85 -8.45
CA GLY A 242 -29.07 23.58 -9.14
C GLY A 242 -28.11 22.64 -8.37
N PRO A 243 -27.97 21.40 -8.84
CA PRO A 243 -27.22 20.39 -8.13
C PRO A 243 -25.71 20.66 -8.13
N ASP A 244 -25.11 20.64 -6.96
CA ASP A 244 -23.67 20.74 -6.79
C ASP A 244 -22.97 19.42 -7.09
N THR A 245 -21.71 19.50 -7.53
CA THR A 245 -20.87 18.34 -7.72
C THR A 245 -19.88 18.23 -6.57
N LEU A 246 -19.89 17.08 -5.91
CA LEU A 246 -18.93 16.73 -4.87
C LEU A 246 -17.87 15.77 -5.41
N ILE A 247 -16.60 16.07 -5.13
CA ILE A 247 -15.46 15.18 -5.38
C ILE A 247 -14.81 14.91 -4.05
N TYR A 248 -14.93 13.68 -3.57
CA TYR A 248 -14.20 13.17 -2.41
C TYR A 248 -12.97 12.39 -2.86
N SER A 249 -11.85 12.53 -2.18
CA SER A 249 -10.67 11.70 -2.41
C SER A 249 -9.99 11.33 -1.10
N SER A 250 -9.56 10.07 -0.98
CA SER A 250 -8.73 9.58 0.11
C SER A 250 -7.47 8.93 -0.46
N THR A 251 -6.33 9.29 0.08
CA THR A 251 -5.02 8.76 -0.31
C THR A 251 -4.35 8.17 0.92
N GLY A 252 -4.13 6.87 0.91
CA GLY A 252 -3.31 6.16 1.88
C GLY A 252 -1.88 6.00 1.38
N ARG A 253 -0.90 6.08 2.28
CA ARG A 253 0.50 5.79 1.99
C ARG A 253 1.12 5.01 3.14
N ALA A 254 1.94 4.01 2.80
CA ALA A 254 2.72 3.23 3.74
C ALA A 254 4.14 3.07 3.21
N ASP A 255 5.12 3.57 3.95
CA ASP A 255 6.54 3.41 3.67
C ASP A 255 7.10 2.44 4.73
N ASN A 256 7.50 1.23 4.32
CA ASN A 256 8.06 0.21 5.20
C ASN A 256 9.56 0.08 4.96
N ALA A 257 10.34 0.14 6.01
CA ALA A 257 11.77 -0.13 5.99
C ALA A 257 12.10 -1.24 7.00
N LEU A 258 12.29 -2.45 6.48
CA LEU A 258 12.56 -3.65 7.27
C LEU A 258 14.08 -3.85 7.38
N HIS A 259 14.58 -4.02 8.58
CA HIS A 259 15.98 -4.30 8.89
C HIS A 259 16.06 -5.53 9.79
N GLY A 260 16.81 -6.54 9.41
CA GLY A 260 16.84 -7.74 10.22
C GLY A 260 17.87 -8.77 9.84
N ALA A 261 17.86 -9.86 10.59
CA ALA A 261 18.69 -11.03 10.36
C ALA A 261 17.89 -12.11 9.65
N GLN A 262 18.55 -12.83 8.76
CA GLN A 262 17.99 -13.98 8.06
C GLN A 262 18.90 -15.19 8.13
N ALA A 263 18.29 -16.37 7.98
CA ALA A 263 18.96 -17.62 7.72
C ALA A 263 18.54 -18.13 6.34
N THR A 264 19.49 -18.70 5.61
CA THR A 264 19.26 -19.30 4.30
C THR A 264 19.73 -20.74 4.33
N PHE A 265 18.91 -21.63 3.82
CA PHE A 265 19.25 -23.01 3.52
C PHE A 265 19.13 -23.21 2.01
N ALA A 266 20.13 -23.80 1.39
CA ALA A 266 20.09 -24.19 -0.02
C ALA A 266 20.59 -25.62 -0.19
N MET A 267 20.00 -26.34 -1.15
CA MET A 267 20.32 -27.74 -1.43
C MET A 267 20.34 -27.97 -2.93
N ARG A 268 21.38 -28.68 -3.41
CA ARG A 268 21.41 -29.22 -4.77
C ARG A 268 20.45 -30.37 -4.87
N LEU A 269 19.45 -30.22 -5.72
CA LEU A 269 18.44 -31.23 -6.00
C LEU A 269 18.86 -32.15 -7.15
N LEU A 270 19.61 -31.60 -8.11
CA LEU A 270 20.21 -32.29 -9.24
C LEU A 270 21.60 -31.70 -9.47
N ASP A 271 22.58 -32.57 -9.61
CA ASP A 271 23.97 -32.22 -9.93
C ASP A 271 24.41 -32.99 -11.16
N GLY A 272 24.21 -32.42 -12.32
CA GLY A 272 24.58 -32.99 -13.60
C GLY A 272 25.72 -32.25 -14.27
N ALA A 273 26.39 -32.86 -15.24
CA ALA A 273 27.54 -32.27 -15.91
C ALA A 273 27.26 -30.94 -16.62
N TRP A 274 26.01 -30.67 -16.99
CA TRP A 274 25.59 -29.48 -17.77
C TRP A 274 24.56 -28.66 -17.06
N VAL A 275 23.81 -29.24 -16.13
CA VAL A 275 22.68 -28.59 -15.45
C VAL A 275 22.72 -28.93 -13.98
N THR A 276 22.72 -27.92 -13.14
CA THR A 276 22.53 -28.04 -11.69
C THR A 276 21.19 -27.42 -11.32
N LEU A 277 20.40 -28.13 -10.52
CA LEU A 277 19.15 -27.61 -9.95
C LEU A 277 19.32 -27.44 -8.44
N GLU A 278 18.99 -26.25 -7.94
CA GLU A 278 19.14 -25.88 -6.54
C GLU A 278 17.82 -25.35 -5.98
N GLY A 279 17.41 -25.87 -4.81
CA GLY A 279 16.32 -25.35 -4.02
C GLY A 279 16.84 -24.45 -2.90
N THR A 280 16.19 -23.32 -2.66
CA THR A 280 16.54 -22.36 -1.60
C THR A 280 15.36 -22.07 -0.71
N ALA A 281 15.59 -21.94 0.59
CA ALA A 281 14.64 -21.46 1.58
C ALA A 281 15.31 -20.39 2.44
N LYS A 282 14.70 -19.21 2.57
CA LYS A 282 15.16 -18.13 3.44
C LYS A 282 14.07 -17.78 4.43
N ALA A 283 14.44 -17.45 5.66
CA ALA A 283 13.53 -16.93 6.67
C ALA A 283 14.25 -15.92 7.56
N GLY A 284 13.57 -14.84 7.91
CA GLY A 284 14.15 -13.78 8.73
C GLY A 284 13.13 -13.04 9.57
N LEU A 285 13.62 -12.45 10.67
CA LEU A 285 12.87 -11.54 11.54
C LEU A 285 13.44 -10.14 11.42
N TYR A 286 12.55 -9.18 11.30
CA TYR A 286 12.89 -7.79 10.98
C TYR A 286 12.22 -6.82 11.93
N GLN A 287 12.89 -5.73 12.18
CA GLN A 287 12.28 -4.52 12.69
C GLN A 287 11.74 -3.74 11.49
N ASN A 288 10.44 -3.48 11.45
CA ASN A 288 9.81 -2.62 10.46
C ASN A 288 9.66 -1.21 11.02
N ASN A 289 10.29 -0.23 10.37
CA ASN A 289 10.07 1.18 10.62
C ASN A 289 9.02 1.67 9.62
N LEU A 290 7.77 1.64 10.03
CA LEU A 290 6.63 2.06 9.21
C LEU A 290 6.36 3.55 9.38
N ARG A 291 6.19 4.24 8.27
CA ARG A 291 5.57 5.57 8.21
C ARG A 291 4.28 5.46 7.41
N GLY A 292 3.15 5.58 8.11
CA GLY A 292 1.81 5.65 7.52
C GLY A 292 1.35 7.09 7.35
N SER A 293 0.56 7.36 6.31
CA SER A 293 -0.15 8.63 6.18
C SER A 293 -1.48 8.45 5.47
N VAL A 294 -2.43 9.31 5.82
CA VAL A 294 -3.73 9.45 5.16
C VAL A 294 -3.91 10.90 4.80
N THR A 295 -4.32 11.15 3.57
CA THR A 295 -4.71 12.49 3.11
C THR A 295 -6.08 12.39 2.48
N GLU A 296 -7.01 13.20 2.96
CA GLU A 296 -8.38 13.28 2.44
C GLU A 296 -8.64 14.67 1.91
N GLY A 297 -9.39 14.74 0.83
CA GLY A 297 -9.78 15.99 0.20
C GLY A 297 -11.23 15.96 -0.25
N VAL A 298 -11.89 17.09 -0.10
CA VAL A 298 -13.25 17.33 -0.60
C VAL A 298 -13.20 18.57 -1.47
N VAL A 299 -13.77 18.49 -2.65
CA VAL A 299 -13.95 19.61 -3.55
C VAL A 299 -15.39 19.66 -3.95
N GLY A 300 -16.06 20.76 -3.64
CA GLY A 300 -17.41 21.08 -4.11
C GLY A 300 -17.33 22.09 -5.25
N THR A 301 -18.16 21.92 -6.26
CA THR A 301 -18.30 22.85 -7.39
C THR A 301 -19.77 23.11 -7.64
N GLY A 302 -20.19 24.36 -7.50
CA GLY A 302 -21.52 24.87 -7.72
C GLY A 302 -21.41 26.37 -7.87
N ASN A 303 -22.34 27.12 -7.28
CA ASN A 303 -22.25 28.56 -7.21
C ASN A 303 -21.08 29.06 -6.35
N ALA A 304 -20.69 28.28 -5.35
CA ALA A 304 -19.45 28.45 -4.60
C ALA A 304 -18.52 27.29 -4.85
N SER A 305 -17.22 27.52 -4.94
CA SER A 305 -16.21 26.49 -4.99
C SER A 305 -15.52 26.38 -3.65
N LEU A 306 -15.57 25.19 -3.02
CA LEU A 306 -14.91 24.91 -1.76
C LEU A 306 -13.92 23.77 -1.95
N ALA A 307 -12.69 23.95 -1.48
CA ALA A 307 -11.70 22.87 -1.41
C ALA A 307 -11.20 22.73 0.01
N LEU A 308 -11.37 21.55 0.57
CA LEU A 308 -10.98 21.17 1.92
C LEU A 308 -9.96 20.05 1.85
N GLN A 309 -9.01 20.03 2.79
CA GLN A 309 -8.04 18.97 2.93
C GLN A 309 -7.69 18.73 4.38
N ARG A 310 -7.45 17.44 4.72
CA ARG A 310 -6.79 17.06 5.96
C ARG A 310 -5.73 16.01 5.68
N SER A 311 -4.70 15.98 6.53
CA SER A 311 -3.60 15.02 6.37
C SER A 311 -3.06 14.60 7.73
N PHE A 312 -2.89 13.30 7.89
CA PHE A 312 -2.38 12.68 9.10
C PHE A 312 -1.16 11.84 8.78
N VAL A 313 -0.20 11.83 9.68
CA VAL A 313 1.04 11.04 9.55
C VAL A 313 1.32 10.39 10.91
N SER A 314 1.59 9.09 10.89
CA SER A 314 2.04 8.34 12.05
C SER A 314 3.29 7.53 11.71
N LYS A 315 4.13 7.29 12.72
CA LYS A 315 5.29 6.41 12.61
C LYS A 315 5.17 5.31 13.64
N LYS A 316 5.43 4.08 13.22
CA LYS A 316 5.33 2.89 14.07
C LYS A 316 6.55 2.00 13.86
N VAL A 317 7.03 1.44 14.95
CA VAL A 317 8.07 0.42 14.92
C VAL A 317 7.44 -0.89 15.35
N SER A 318 7.58 -1.93 14.52
CA SER A 318 6.97 -3.23 14.78
C SER A 318 7.90 -4.37 14.33
N ALA A 319 7.59 -5.58 14.78
CA ALA A 319 8.19 -6.77 14.23
C ALA A 319 7.54 -7.14 12.88
N ALA A 320 8.34 -7.62 11.94
CA ALA A 320 7.91 -8.16 10.66
C ALA A 320 8.64 -9.47 10.37
N PHE A 321 8.07 -10.28 9.50
CA PHE A 321 8.65 -11.53 9.02
C PHE A 321 8.80 -11.47 7.50
N ALA A 322 9.93 -12.00 6.98
CA ALA A 322 10.07 -12.28 5.55
C ALA A 322 10.56 -13.71 5.35
N GLY A 323 9.91 -14.43 4.43
CA GLY A 323 10.30 -15.74 3.96
C GLY A 323 10.45 -15.75 2.45
N ASN A 324 11.37 -16.59 1.92
CA ASN A 324 11.53 -16.79 0.48
C ASN A 324 11.77 -18.27 0.20
N LEU A 325 11.10 -18.77 -0.83
CA LEU A 325 11.34 -20.10 -1.40
C LEU A 325 11.73 -19.92 -2.85
N GLY A 326 12.81 -20.57 -3.29
CA GLY A 326 13.32 -20.47 -4.65
C GLY A 326 13.73 -21.82 -5.23
N LEU A 327 13.58 -21.93 -6.53
CA LEU A 327 14.14 -22.98 -7.36
C LEU A 327 15.00 -22.33 -8.43
N ARG A 328 16.27 -22.73 -8.55
CA ARG A 328 17.26 -22.17 -9.45
C ARG A 328 17.90 -23.27 -10.29
N ALA A 329 17.93 -23.09 -11.59
CA ALA A 329 18.66 -23.91 -12.53
C ALA A 329 19.89 -23.16 -13.03
N VAL A 330 21.02 -23.82 -13.06
CA VAL A 330 22.30 -23.31 -13.57
C VAL A 330 22.73 -24.19 -14.74
N ILE A 331 22.94 -23.60 -15.91
CA ILE A 331 23.43 -24.27 -17.12
C ILE A 331 24.84 -23.77 -17.41
N SER A 332 25.85 -24.64 -17.31
CA SER A 332 27.24 -24.28 -17.57
C SER A 332 27.47 -24.17 -19.08
N LEU A 333 27.75 -22.94 -19.55
CA LEU A 333 28.08 -22.66 -20.94
C LEU A 333 29.59 -22.80 -21.19
N THR A 334 30.39 -22.37 -20.24
CA THR A 334 31.85 -22.50 -20.20
C THR A 334 32.30 -22.73 -18.76
N ASP A 335 33.58 -22.89 -18.53
CA ASP A 335 34.15 -22.99 -17.17
C ASP A 335 33.94 -21.73 -16.33
N TYR A 336 33.63 -20.59 -16.97
CA TYR A 336 33.52 -19.27 -16.32
C TYR A 336 32.16 -18.63 -16.46
N ILE A 337 31.29 -19.10 -17.36
CA ILE A 337 30.02 -18.48 -17.68
C ILE A 337 28.88 -19.49 -17.56
N ASN A 338 27.91 -19.16 -16.75
CA ASN A 338 26.70 -19.94 -16.53
C ASN A 338 25.47 -19.14 -16.97
N LEU A 339 24.51 -19.79 -17.60
CA LEU A 339 23.15 -19.28 -17.77
C LEU A 339 22.35 -19.70 -16.51
N VAL A 340 21.64 -18.74 -15.93
CA VAL A 340 20.87 -18.96 -14.71
C VAL A 340 19.41 -18.66 -14.98
N GLY A 341 18.52 -19.47 -14.44
CA GLY A 341 17.09 -19.21 -14.46
C GLY A 341 16.42 -19.79 -13.24
N GLY A 342 15.31 -19.22 -12.83
CA GLY A 342 14.64 -19.68 -11.61
C GLY A 342 13.24 -19.18 -11.44
N TYR A 343 12.63 -19.64 -10.35
CA TYR A 343 11.34 -19.15 -9.87
C TYR A 343 11.40 -18.99 -8.36
N GLU A 344 10.84 -17.91 -7.86
CA GLU A 344 10.84 -17.61 -6.43
C GLU A 344 9.48 -17.12 -5.94
N VAL A 345 9.25 -17.34 -4.66
CA VAL A 345 8.11 -16.85 -3.90
C VAL A 345 8.64 -16.19 -2.64
N THR A 346 8.35 -14.91 -2.47
CA THR A 346 8.68 -14.13 -1.27
C THR A 346 7.41 -13.76 -0.54
N PHE A 347 7.34 -14.04 0.74
CA PHE A 347 6.27 -13.66 1.65
C PHE A 347 6.77 -12.60 2.63
N LEU A 348 6.02 -11.50 2.76
CA LEU A 348 6.24 -10.44 3.73
C LEU A 348 5.02 -10.34 4.63
N SER A 349 5.22 -10.25 5.95
CA SER A 349 4.15 -10.13 6.95
C SER A 349 4.50 -9.09 8.01
N GLY A 350 3.49 -8.45 8.58
CA GLY A 350 3.69 -7.39 9.57
C GLY A 350 4.11 -6.06 8.96
N ILE A 351 3.69 -5.80 7.73
CA ILE A 351 3.96 -4.57 6.99
C ILE A 351 2.71 -3.69 6.92
N GLY A 352 2.91 -2.40 6.70
CA GLY A 352 1.82 -1.48 6.40
C GLY A 352 1.47 -1.54 4.92
N LEU A 353 0.18 -1.68 4.61
CA LEU A 353 -0.35 -1.56 3.26
C LEU A 353 -0.99 -0.18 3.09
N ALA A 354 -0.83 0.42 1.93
CA ALA A 354 -1.34 1.77 1.68
C ALA A 354 -2.86 1.87 1.79
N GLY A 355 -3.58 0.88 1.27
CA GLY A 355 -5.05 0.82 1.35
C GLY A 355 -5.58 0.71 2.77
N ASP A 356 -4.84 0.02 3.66
CA ASP A 356 -5.25 -0.17 5.05
C ASP A 356 -5.03 1.07 5.92
N GLN A 357 -4.20 2.03 5.49
CA GLN A 357 -3.92 3.21 6.31
C GLN A 357 -5.17 4.05 6.56
N VAL A 358 -6.15 4.04 5.67
CA VAL A 358 -7.44 4.75 5.88
C VAL A 358 -8.14 4.25 7.15
N HIS A 359 -7.99 2.96 7.49
CA HIS A 359 -8.59 2.35 8.68
C HIS A 359 -7.84 2.69 9.99
N GLY A 360 -6.66 3.27 9.91
CA GLY A 360 -5.90 3.76 11.07
C GLY A 360 -6.40 5.09 11.64
N LEU A 361 -7.34 5.74 10.95
CA LEU A 361 -7.92 7.00 11.39
C LEU A 361 -9.12 6.70 12.31
N THR A 362 -9.05 7.13 13.56
CA THR A 362 -10.06 6.89 14.59
C THR A 362 -10.39 8.18 15.33
N THR A 363 -11.46 8.17 16.11
CA THR A 363 -11.83 9.26 17.00
C THR A 363 -11.41 8.92 18.43
N ASP A 364 -10.67 9.80 19.07
CA ASP A 364 -10.43 9.72 20.51
C ASP A 364 -11.74 10.07 21.26
N LEU A 365 -12.32 9.07 21.90
CA LEU A 365 -13.59 9.21 22.62
C LEU A 365 -13.54 10.22 23.79
N GLY A 366 -12.34 10.52 24.32
CA GLY A 366 -12.18 11.47 25.42
C GLY A 366 -12.17 12.93 24.96
N THR A 367 -11.57 13.21 23.84
CA THR A 367 -11.39 14.58 23.29
C THR A 367 -12.28 14.87 22.10
N GLY A 368 -12.83 13.85 21.46
CA GLY A 368 -13.53 13.94 20.18
C GLY A 368 -12.60 14.27 19.00
N MET A 369 -11.27 14.32 19.20
CA MET A 369 -10.32 14.64 18.15
C MET A 369 -10.01 13.43 17.28
N ARG A 370 -9.68 13.67 16.03
CA ARG A 370 -9.19 12.64 15.12
C ARG A 370 -7.77 12.26 15.44
N VAL A 371 -7.52 10.96 15.56
CA VAL A 371 -6.21 10.36 15.82
C VAL A 371 -5.91 9.33 14.71
N PHE A 372 -4.69 9.37 14.22
CA PHE A 372 -4.22 8.41 13.23
C PHE A 372 -3.10 7.55 13.82
N ASP A 373 -3.28 6.23 13.80
CA ASP A 373 -2.24 5.23 14.09
C ASP A 373 -1.98 4.38 12.85
N ALA A 374 -0.70 4.29 12.46
CA ALA A 374 -0.32 3.55 11.27
C ALA A 374 -0.63 2.05 11.42
N VAL A 375 -1.32 1.48 10.43
CA VAL A 375 -1.72 0.07 10.39
C VAL A 375 -0.59 -0.78 9.79
N ASN A 376 -0.20 -1.85 10.50
CA ASN A 376 0.93 -2.72 10.15
C ASN A 376 0.58 -4.22 10.12
N THR A 377 -0.66 -4.55 9.83
CA THR A 377 -1.17 -5.93 9.83
C THR A 377 -1.22 -6.59 8.45
N GLY A 378 -0.61 -5.95 7.45
CA GLY A 378 -0.65 -6.43 6.08
C GLY A 378 0.35 -7.53 5.77
N ASP A 379 -0.02 -8.35 4.80
CA ASP A 379 0.79 -9.42 4.21
C ASP A 379 0.86 -9.27 2.70
N VAL A 380 2.02 -9.62 2.11
CA VAL A 380 2.26 -9.57 0.67
C VAL A 380 2.97 -10.84 0.22
N VAL A 381 2.55 -11.39 -0.89
CA VAL A 381 3.25 -12.44 -1.62
C VAL A 381 3.78 -11.88 -2.94
N LEU A 382 5.09 -11.95 -3.12
CA LEU A 382 5.75 -11.65 -4.39
C LEU A 382 6.21 -12.98 -5.00
N HIS A 383 5.90 -13.23 -6.25
CA HIS A 383 6.33 -14.48 -6.90
C HIS A 383 6.64 -14.26 -8.38
N GLY A 384 7.61 -15.03 -8.89
CA GLY A 384 7.92 -14.89 -10.31
C GLY A 384 9.21 -15.54 -10.76
N GLY A 385 9.51 -15.31 -12.02
CA GLY A 385 10.66 -15.88 -12.70
C GLY A 385 11.87 -14.96 -12.71
N THR A 386 13.05 -15.58 -12.78
CA THR A 386 14.34 -14.89 -12.99
C THR A 386 15.09 -15.54 -14.13
N ALA A 387 15.89 -14.75 -14.87
CA ALA A 387 16.80 -15.25 -15.88
C ALA A 387 18.01 -14.33 -16.00
N GLY A 388 19.22 -14.90 -16.05
CA GLY A 388 20.44 -14.10 -16.06
C GLY A 388 21.71 -14.89 -16.41
N LEU A 389 22.82 -14.22 -16.15
CA LEU A 389 24.16 -14.77 -16.38
C LEU A 389 24.98 -14.67 -15.09
N GLU A 390 25.69 -15.74 -14.78
CA GLU A 390 26.69 -15.79 -13.71
C GLU A 390 28.08 -15.96 -14.32
N VAL A 391 29.02 -15.16 -13.85
CA VAL A 391 30.44 -15.24 -14.23
C VAL A 391 31.25 -15.57 -12.98
N THR A 392 32.14 -16.54 -13.09
CA THR A 392 33.04 -17.01 -12.01
C THR A 392 34.50 -16.91 -12.46
N TRP A 393 35.39 -16.47 -11.60
CA TRP A 393 36.84 -16.36 -11.90
C TRP A 393 37.73 -16.50 -10.69
#